data_d50723611cfb0fd2f3040dd4514c1252
#
_entry.id   d50723611cfb0fd2f3040dd4514c1252
#
_cell.length_a   1.000
_cell.length_b   1.000
_cell.length_c   1.000
_cell.angle_alpha   90.00
_cell.angle_beta   90.00
_cell.angle_gamma   90.00
#
_symmetry.space_group_name_H-M   'P 1'
#
loop_
_entity.id
_entity.type
_entity.pdbx_description
1 polymer ?
#
loop_
_entity_poly.entity_id
_entity_poly.type
_entity_poly.pdbx_seq_one_letter_code
_entity_poly.pdbx_strand_id
1 'polypeptide(L)'
;LKNYNAGKVAVDLGLKVPTSNTYEGHSVGSKKTSPYAGITVGLGSNTAVNYKWNQYKNSGSNKVEAQQLNLMYKVLPVLDVYAGYVDSDIKLHGDSRSRSSGQVGVQGRVELPFLCTLWGRAGVGNKLNSYEIGLSRTLVSNVELNLSYYDNKFKDSAPGGSDVKTKGVNMGITVKF
;
A
#
# COMPACT_ATOMS: atom_id res chain seq x y z
N LEU A 1 7.09 -10.79 -0.68
CA LEU A 1 7.68 -12.14 -0.54
C LEU A 1 6.75 -13.18 -1.12
N LYS A 2 7.28 -14.05 -1.94
CA LYS A 2 6.55 -15.23 -2.43
C LYS A 2 6.56 -16.38 -1.43
N ASN A 3 7.45 -16.31 -0.47
CA ASN A 3 7.72 -17.34 0.51
C ASN A 3 7.85 -16.68 1.88
N TYR A 4 7.12 -17.19 2.86
CA TYR A 4 7.08 -16.66 4.22
C TYR A 4 7.90 -17.50 5.20
N ASN A 5 8.93 -18.13 4.74
CA ASN A 5 9.83 -18.88 5.62
C ASN A 5 10.46 -17.94 6.66
N ALA A 6 10.70 -18.49 7.85
CA ALA A 6 11.32 -17.76 8.94
C ALA A 6 12.66 -17.16 8.51
N GLY A 7 12.89 -15.89 8.82
CA GLY A 7 14.12 -15.19 8.48
C GLY A 7 14.15 -14.58 7.08
N LYS A 8 13.14 -14.77 6.24
CA LYS A 8 13.04 -14.10 4.95
C LYS A 8 12.54 -12.66 5.14
N VAL A 9 13.23 -11.71 4.53
CA VAL A 9 12.93 -10.29 4.64
C VAL A 9 12.85 -9.68 3.25
N ALA A 10 11.85 -8.85 3.00
CA ALA A 10 11.75 -8.03 1.80
C ALA A 10 11.56 -6.57 2.20
N VAL A 11 12.32 -5.69 1.57
CA VAL A 11 12.21 -4.24 1.76
C VAL A 11 11.73 -3.63 0.47
N ASP A 12 10.64 -2.87 0.55
CA ASP A 12 10.03 -2.17 -0.57
C ASP A 12 10.30 -0.67 -0.45
N LEU A 13 10.79 -0.07 -1.52
CA LEU A 13 11.04 1.36 -1.61
C LEU A 13 10.56 1.88 -2.95
N GLY A 14 9.97 3.06 -2.97
CA GLY A 14 9.54 3.63 -4.23
C GLY A 14 8.88 4.98 -4.11
N LEU A 15 8.26 5.37 -5.22
CA LEU A 15 7.57 6.65 -5.36
C LEU A 15 6.12 6.40 -5.80
N LYS A 16 5.22 7.17 -5.23
CA LYS A 16 3.82 7.25 -5.64
C LYS A 16 3.64 8.48 -6.52
N VAL A 17 3.08 8.28 -7.70
CA VAL A 17 2.71 9.35 -8.63
C VAL A 17 1.20 9.44 -8.65
N PRO A 18 0.59 10.38 -7.91
CA PRO A 18 -0.87 10.49 -7.86
C PRO A 18 -1.44 10.92 -9.21
N THR A 19 -2.51 10.28 -9.64
CA THR A 19 -3.29 10.71 -10.81
C THR A 19 -4.55 11.45 -10.39
N SER A 20 -5.05 11.20 -9.17
CA SER A 20 -6.24 11.88 -8.63
C SER A 20 -6.21 11.82 -7.11
N ASN A 21 -6.38 12.96 -6.46
CA ASN A 21 -6.67 13.06 -5.05
C ASN A 21 -7.93 13.88 -4.87
N THR A 22 -8.94 13.34 -4.20
CA THR A 22 -10.22 14.01 -4.06
C THR A 22 -10.69 14.07 -2.61
N TYR A 23 -11.39 15.15 -2.29
CA TYR A 23 -12.05 15.39 -1.01
C TYR A 23 -13.49 15.83 -1.32
N GLU A 24 -14.47 15.10 -0.78
CA GLU A 24 -15.90 15.32 -1.09
C GLU A 24 -16.21 15.34 -2.59
N GLY A 25 -15.49 14.54 -3.38
CA GLY A 25 -15.68 14.49 -4.83
C GLY A 25 -14.96 15.58 -5.62
N HIS A 26 -14.24 16.48 -4.96
CA HIS A 26 -13.51 17.58 -5.58
C HIS A 26 -11.99 17.34 -5.49
N SER A 27 -11.26 17.77 -6.51
CA SER A 27 -9.80 17.70 -6.52
C SER A 27 -9.21 18.57 -5.40
N VAL A 28 -8.20 18.04 -4.71
CA VAL A 28 -7.52 18.72 -3.61
C VAL A 28 -6.12 19.12 -4.05
N GLY A 29 -5.95 20.32 -4.55
CA GLY A 29 -4.65 20.87 -4.93
C GLY A 29 -3.97 20.15 -6.10
N SER A 30 -2.72 20.50 -6.37
CA SER A 30 -1.90 19.86 -7.39
C SER A 30 -1.30 18.55 -6.87
N LYS A 31 -1.18 17.57 -7.76
CA LYS A 31 -0.65 16.25 -7.43
C LYS A 31 0.87 16.30 -7.28
N LYS A 32 1.40 15.67 -6.28
CA LYS A 32 2.85 15.59 -6.03
C LYS A 32 3.29 14.15 -5.85
N THR A 33 4.44 13.82 -6.45
CA THR A 33 5.13 12.55 -6.22
C THR A 33 5.54 12.43 -4.75
N SER A 34 5.28 11.27 -4.15
CA SER A 34 5.55 11.01 -2.73
C SER A 34 6.24 9.67 -2.54
N PRO A 35 7.12 9.54 -1.55
CA PRO A 35 7.78 8.26 -1.27
C PRO A 35 6.87 7.27 -0.57
N TYR A 36 7.21 5.99 -0.72
CA TYR A 36 6.67 4.93 0.13
C TYR A 36 7.78 3.95 0.51
N ALA A 37 7.59 3.26 1.62
CA ALA A 37 8.50 2.25 2.10
C ALA A 37 7.73 1.14 2.81
N GLY A 38 8.26 -0.06 2.79
CA GLY A 38 7.68 -1.19 3.49
C GLY A 38 8.71 -2.25 3.80
N ILE A 39 8.39 -3.07 4.77
CA ILE A 39 9.19 -4.24 5.13
C ILE A 39 8.25 -5.42 5.40
N THR A 40 8.60 -6.58 4.86
CA THR A 40 7.88 -7.83 5.13
C THR A 40 8.86 -8.84 5.69
N VAL A 41 8.51 -9.46 6.80
CA VAL A 41 9.33 -10.46 7.48
C VAL A 41 8.56 -11.78 7.56
N GLY A 42 9.14 -12.83 7.01
CA GLY A 42 8.60 -14.18 7.11
C GLY A 42 8.81 -14.74 8.52
N LEU A 43 7.77 -15.34 9.09
CA LEU A 43 7.78 -15.94 10.42
C LEU A 43 7.81 -17.47 10.38
N GLY A 44 7.65 -18.07 9.20
CA GLY A 44 7.46 -19.50 9.04
C GLY A 44 5.98 -19.90 9.12
N SER A 45 5.68 -21.16 8.82
CA SER A 45 4.31 -21.69 8.81
C SER A 45 3.35 -20.87 7.94
N ASN A 46 3.81 -20.39 6.79
CA ASN A 46 3.06 -19.56 5.85
C ASN A 46 2.60 -18.19 6.41
N THR A 47 3.24 -17.71 7.46
CA THR A 47 2.90 -16.46 8.15
C THR A 47 3.99 -15.42 7.96
N ALA A 48 3.60 -14.16 7.81
CA ALA A 48 4.51 -13.03 7.73
C ALA A 48 3.91 -11.78 8.40
N VAL A 49 4.77 -10.86 8.79
CA VAL A 49 4.39 -9.53 9.26
C VAL A 49 4.84 -8.52 8.21
N ASN A 50 3.97 -7.58 7.89
CA ASN A 50 4.23 -6.51 6.95
C ASN A 50 3.99 -5.15 7.62
N TYR A 51 4.94 -4.25 7.47
CA TYR A 51 4.81 -2.85 7.85
C TYR A 51 4.96 -1.99 6.61
N LYS A 52 4.03 -1.06 6.40
CA LYS A 52 4.07 -0.12 5.26
C LYS A 52 3.90 1.31 5.73
N TRP A 53 4.66 2.20 5.12
CA TRP A 53 4.50 3.64 5.24
C TRP A 53 4.25 4.23 3.87
N ASN A 54 3.16 4.97 3.73
CA ASN A 54 2.77 5.62 2.50
C ASN A 54 2.52 7.09 2.75
N GLN A 55 2.89 7.93 1.79
CA GLN A 55 2.62 9.35 1.82
C GLN A 55 1.94 9.77 0.52
N TYR A 56 0.88 10.56 0.64
CA TYR A 56 0.14 11.09 -0.50
C TYR A 56 0.13 12.61 -0.36
N LYS A 57 0.81 13.31 -1.27
CA LYS A 57 0.96 14.76 -1.22
C LYS A 57 0.22 15.45 -2.35
N ASN A 58 -0.32 16.65 -2.02
CA ASN A 58 -0.80 17.62 -2.99
C ASN A 58 0.01 18.91 -2.83
N SER A 59 -0.22 19.88 -3.73
CA SER A 59 0.35 21.22 -3.57
C SER A 59 -0.19 21.89 -2.29
N GLY A 60 0.58 22.78 -1.73
CA GLY A 60 0.22 23.45 -0.48
C GLY A 60 0.42 22.55 0.73
N SER A 61 -0.46 22.69 1.72
CA SER A 61 -0.38 21.98 3.00
C SER A 61 -1.13 20.64 3.03
N ASN A 62 -1.71 20.22 1.91
CA ASN A 62 -2.54 19.01 1.88
C ASN A 62 -1.67 17.76 1.81
N LYS A 63 -1.86 16.86 2.76
CA LYS A 63 -1.04 15.65 2.88
C LYS A 63 -1.82 14.54 3.60
N VAL A 64 -1.65 13.30 3.14
CA VAL A 64 -2.08 12.09 3.86
C VAL A 64 -0.86 11.23 4.10
N GLU A 65 -0.64 10.83 5.34
CA GLU A 65 0.33 9.80 5.70
C GLU A 65 -0.42 8.60 6.26
N ALA A 66 -0.07 7.40 5.82
CA ALA A 66 -0.66 6.17 6.31
C ALA A 66 0.44 5.19 6.71
N GLN A 67 0.30 4.61 7.88
CA GLN A 67 1.14 3.52 8.37
C GLN A 67 0.27 2.29 8.55
N GLN A 68 0.76 1.14 8.11
CA GLN A 68 0.03 -0.12 8.20
C GLN A 68 0.90 -1.18 8.86
N LEU A 69 0.30 -1.94 9.75
CA LEU A 69 0.92 -3.13 10.32
C LEU A 69 -0.04 -4.30 10.09
N ASN A 70 0.40 -5.28 9.31
CA ASN A 70 -0.44 -6.40 8.90
C ASN A 70 0.20 -7.73 9.27
N LEU A 71 -0.63 -8.66 9.72
CA LEU A 71 -0.29 -10.07 9.80
C LEU A 71 -0.81 -10.76 8.54
N MET A 72 0.05 -11.48 7.84
CA MET A 72 -0.25 -12.12 6.56
C MET A 72 -0.17 -13.63 6.70
N TYR A 73 -1.09 -14.33 6.04
CA TYR A 73 -1.12 -15.79 5.99
C TYR A 73 -1.32 -16.26 4.56
N LYS A 74 -0.45 -17.16 4.10
CA LYS A 74 -0.53 -17.77 2.78
C LYS A 74 -1.51 -18.94 2.81
N VAL A 75 -2.70 -18.75 2.22
CA VAL A 75 -3.76 -19.76 2.15
C VAL A 75 -3.51 -20.73 1.01
N LEU A 76 -3.05 -20.20 -0.13
CA LEU A 76 -2.69 -20.95 -1.35
C LEU A 76 -1.35 -20.41 -1.86
N PRO A 77 -0.63 -21.14 -2.71
CA PRO A 77 0.63 -20.64 -3.28
C PRO A 77 0.52 -19.30 -3.99
N VAL A 78 -0.68 -18.96 -4.47
CA VAL A 78 -0.96 -17.72 -5.21
C VAL A 78 -1.88 -16.76 -4.45
N LEU A 79 -2.30 -17.08 -3.23
CA LEU A 79 -3.27 -16.29 -2.48
C LEU A 79 -2.87 -16.16 -1.02
N ASP A 80 -2.77 -14.93 -0.55
CA ASP A 80 -2.56 -14.58 0.85
C ASP A 80 -3.78 -13.82 1.38
N VAL A 81 -4.07 -13.99 2.66
CA VAL A 81 -5.01 -13.13 3.39
C VAL A 81 -4.21 -12.31 4.41
N TYR A 82 -4.69 -11.14 4.76
CA TYR A 82 -4.05 -10.31 5.77
C TYR A 82 -5.06 -9.58 6.62
N ALA A 83 -4.64 -9.25 7.84
CA ALA A 83 -5.40 -8.45 8.78
C ALA A 83 -4.45 -7.56 9.57
N GLY A 84 -4.86 -6.36 9.90
CA GLY A 84 -4.01 -5.45 10.65
C GLY A 84 -4.65 -4.11 10.93
N TYR A 85 -3.80 -3.12 11.21
CA TYR A 85 -4.18 -1.77 11.54
C TYR A 85 -3.56 -0.78 10.56
N VAL A 86 -4.33 0.27 10.26
CA VAL A 86 -3.90 1.43 9.50
C VAL A 86 -4.06 2.68 10.38
N ASP A 87 -2.98 3.42 10.56
CA ASP A 87 -3.00 4.75 11.16
C ASP A 87 -2.83 5.77 10.06
N SER A 88 -3.78 6.68 9.92
CA SER A 88 -3.76 7.71 8.89
C SER A 88 -3.75 9.09 9.53
N ASP A 89 -2.80 9.94 9.11
CA ASP A 89 -2.74 11.35 9.45
C ASP A 89 -3.05 12.17 8.20
N ILE A 90 -4.10 12.98 8.27
CA ILE A 90 -4.59 13.75 7.13
C ILE A 90 -4.53 15.23 7.45
N LYS A 91 -3.86 16.00 6.58
CA LYS A 91 -3.79 17.45 6.65
C LYS A 91 -4.45 18.04 5.41
N LEU A 92 -5.48 18.85 5.63
CA LEU A 92 -6.20 19.57 4.59
C LEU A 92 -6.45 20.99 5.04
N HIS A 93 -6.13 21.97 4.20
CA HIS A 93 -6.41 23.38 4.45
C HIS A 93 -5.88 23.91 5.80
N GLY A 94 -4.74 23.36 6.26
CA GLY A 94 -4.18 23.74 7.55
C GLY A 94 -4.73 22.96 8.75
N ASP A 95 -5.80 22.21 8.59
CA ASP A 95 -6.36 21.35 9.61
C ASP A 95 -5.75 19.95 9.53
N SER A 96 -5.58 19.29 10.67
CA SER A 96 -5.06 17.93 10.73
C SER A 96 -6.01 17.02 11.49
N ARG A 97 -6.06 15.76 11.08
CA ARG A 97 -6.87 14.72 11.72
C ARG A 97 -6.17 13.37 11.62
N SER A 98 -6.14 12.64 12.72
CA SER A 98 -5.60 11.28 12.79
C SER A 98 -6.72 10.28 12.93
N ARG A 99 -6.63 9.17 12.20
CA ARG A 99 -7.59 8.06 12.27
C ARG A 99 -6.87 6.72 12.29
N SER A 100 -7.36 5.83 13.11
CA SER A 100 -6.94 4.43 13.14
C SER A 100 -8.07 3.54 12.64
N SER A 101 -7.74 2.51 11.88
CA SER A 101 -8.69 1.56 11.31
C SER A 101 -8.13 0.16 11.36
N GLY A 102 -8.95 -0.81 11.74
CA GLY A 102 -8.68 -2.21 11.46
C GLY A 102 -8.94 -2.50 9.99
N GLN A 103 -8.19 -3.43 9.41
CA GLN A 103 -8.39 -3.85 8.02
C GLN A 103 -8.22 -5.36 7.86
N VAL A 104 -8.90 -5.91 6.87
CA VAL A 104 -8.69 -7.26 6.37
C VAL A 104 -8.64 -7.21 4.86
N GLY A 105 -7.91 -8.12 4.27
CA GLY A 105 -7.78 -8.13 2.82
C GLY A 105 -7.19 -9.40 2.26
N VAL A 106 -7.08 -9.42 0.94
CA VAL A 106 -6.51 -10.52 0.19
C VAL A 106 -5.48 -9.98 -0.81
N GLN A 107 -4.49 -10.81 -1.10
CA GLN A 107 -3.48 -10.53 -2.11
C GLN A 107 -3.26 -11.77 -2.96
N GLY A 108 -3.40 -11.61 -4.25
CA GLY A 108 -3.19 -12.69 -5.22
C GLY A 108 -2.03 -12.38 -6.15
N ARG A 109 -1.43 -13.42 -6.73
CA ARG A 109 -0.37 -13.28 -7.72
C ARG A 109 -0.42 -14.41 -8.74
N VAL A 110 0.02 -14.08 -9.96
CA VAL A 110 0.21 -15.03 -11.04
C VAL A 110 1.57 -14.80 -11.65
N GLU A 111 2.36 -15.84 -11.78
CA GLU A 111 3.65 -15.76 -12.44
C GLU A 111 3.47 -15.80 -13.95
N LEU A 112 4.10 -14.84 -14.62
CA LEU A 112 4.10 -14.69 -16.06
C LEU A 112 5.48 -15.05 -16.63
N PRO A 113 5.61 -15.26 -17.96
CA PRO A 113 6.91 -15.43 -18.61
C PRO A 113 7.85 -14.23 -18.36
N PHE A 114 9.14 -14.44 -18.60
CA PHE A 114 10.18 -13.39 -18.51
C PHE A 114 10.38 -12.82 -17.11
N LEU A 115 10.27 -13.67 -16.07
CA LEU A 115 10.49 -13.30 -14.67
C LEU A 115 9.52 -12.20 -14.18
N CYS A 116 8.34 -12.12 -14.79
CA CYS A 116 7.30 -11.17 -14.39
C CYS A 116 6.27 -11.83 -13.48
N THR A 117 5.73 -11.04 -12.56
CA THR A 117 4.61 -11.45 -11.70
C THR A 117 3.50 -10.40 -11.81
N LEU A 118 2.30 -10.85 -12.15
CA LEU A 118 1.09 -10.04 -12.04
C LEU A 118 0.51 -10.26 -10.64
N TRP A 119 0.22 -9.19 -9.93
CA TRP A 119 -0.32 -9.27 -8.59
C TRP A 119 -1.43 -8.26 -8.37
N GLY A 120 -2.31 -8.57 -7.44
CA GLY A 120 -3.40 -7.70 -7.05
C GLY A 120 -3.67 -7.80 -5.57
N ARG A 121 -4.20 -6.74 -5.01
CA ARG A 121 -4.44 -6.60 -3.59
C ARG A 121 -5.75 -5.85 -3.36
N ALA A 122 -6.56 -6.34 -2.45
CA ALA A 122 -7.79 -5.66 -2.04
C ALA A 122 -7.93 -5.75 -0.53
N GLY A 123 -8.19 -4.64 0.12
CA GLY A 123 -8.38 -4.56 1.56
C GLY A 123 -9.55 -3.68 1.91
N VAL A 124 -10.25 -4.02 2.98
CA VAL A 124 -11.37 -3.24 3.51
C VAL A 124 -11.21 -3.09 5.02
N GLY A 125 -11.61 -1.95 5.53
CA GLY A 125 -11.58 -1.66 6.96
C GLY A 125 -12.64 -0.64 7.33
N ASN A 126 -12.69 -0.30 8.61
CA ASN A 126 -13.67 0.67 9.11
C ASN A 126 -13.46 2.07 8.51
N LYS A 127 -12.23 2.43 8.20
CA LYS A 127 -11.85 3.77 7.74
C LYS A 127 -11.09 3.75 6.42
N LEU A 128 -10.89 2.59 5.79
CA LEU A 128 -10.09 2.46 4.59
C LEU A 128 -10.60 1.35 3.70
N ASN A 129 -10.75 1.67 2.41
CA ASN A 129 -10.81 0.67 1.34
C ASN A 129 -9.59 0.88 0.45
N SER A 130 -8.89 -0.19 0.10
CA SER A 130 -7.70 -0.12 -0.74
C SER A 130 -7.71 -1.19 -1.81
N TYR A 131 -7.30 -0.80 -3.02
CA TYR A 131 -7.14 -1.69 -4.16
C TYR A 131 -5.82 -1.36 -4.84
N GLU A 132 -5.12 -2.37 -5.26
CA GLU A 132 -3.89 -2.21 -6.01
C GLU A 132 -3.72 -3.37 -6.98
N ILE A 133 -3.27 -3.06 -8.21
CA ILE A 133 -2.90 -4.06 -9.21
C ILE A 133 -1.54 -3.70 -9.77
N GLY A 134 -0.66 -4.66 -9.94
CA GLY A 134 0.69 -4.37 -10.37
C GLY A 134 1.38 -5.50 -11.10
N LEU A 135 2.52 -5.12 -11.65
CA LEU A 135 3.49 -6.02 -12.27
C LEU A 135 4.82 -5.85 -11.56
N SER A 136 5.47 -6.97 -11.30
CA SER A 136 6.82 -7.01 -10.77
C SER A 136 7.71 -7.82 -11.71
N ARG A 137 8.94 -7.38 -11.89
CA ARG A 137 9.94 -8.12 -12.69
C ARG A 137 11.21 -8.28 -11.88
N THR A 138 11.69 -9.51 -11.81
CA THR A 138 12.98 -9.81 -11.20
C THR A 138 14.10 -9.32 -12.12
N LEU A 139 14.91 -8.38 -11.62
CA LEU A 139 16.07 -7.84 -12.36
C LEU A 139 17.33 -8.67 -12.10
N VAL A 140 17.59 -8.95 -10.82
CA VAL A 140 18.62 -9.88 -10.35
C VAL A 140 17.99 -10.72 -9.22
N SER A 141 18.68 -11.75 -8.77
CA SER A 141 18.09 -12.75 -7.87
C SER A 141 17.40 -12.18 -6.61
N ASN A 142 17.86 -11.03 -6.12
CA ASN A 142 17.35 -10.43 -4.88
C ASN A 142 16.65 -9.08 -5.09
N VAL A 143 16.53 -8.61 -6.33
CA VAL A 143 15.96 -7.29 -6.64
C VAL A 143 14.83 -7.41 -7.66
N GLU A 144 13.67 -6.87 -7.33
CA GLU A 144 12.51 -6.78 -8.22
C GLU A 144 12.18 -5.32 -8.52
N LEU A 145 11.81 -5.04 -9.76
CA LEU A 145 11.20 -3.77 -10.16
C LEU A 145 9.69 -3.91 -10.07
N ASN A 146 9.03 -2.94 -9.43
CA ASN A 146 7.59 -2.93 -9.22
C ASN A 146 6.95 -1.74 -9.91
N LEU A 147 5.82 -1.99 -10.58
CA LEU A 147 4.97 -0.96 -11.15
C LEU A 147 3.52 -1.34 -10.84
N SER A 148 2.77 -0.45 -10.20
CA SER A 148 1.39 -0.73 -9.83
C SER A 148 0.51 0.51 -9.92
N TYR A 149 -0.80 0.25 -9.99
CA TYR A 149 -1.84 1.26 -9.89
C TYR A 149 -2.61 1.05 -8.59
N TYR A 150 -2.80 2.11 -7.82
CA TYR A 150 -3.53 2.07 -6.55
C TYR A 150 -4.78 2.94 -6.59
N ASP A 151 -5.78 2.52 -5.82
CA ASP A 151 -7.02 3.27 -5.57
C ASP A 151 -7.38 3.07 -4.09
N ASN A 152 -7.23 4.11 -3.29
CA ASN A 152 -7.50 4.08 -1.86
C ASN A 152 -8.58 5.09 -1.50
N LYS A 153 -9.48 4.68 -0.60
CA LYS A 153 -10.50 5.56 -0.02
C LYS A 153 -10.36 5.56 1.50
N PHE A 154 -9.98 6.69 2.06
CA PHE A 154 -9.92 6.91 3.50
C PHE A 154 -11.27 7.47 3.94
N LYS A 155 -12.06 6.63 4.62
CA LYS A 155 -13.42 6.96 5.03
C LYS A 155 -13.42 7.77 6.32
N ASP A 156 -14.26 8.84 6.38
CA ASP A 156 -14.46 9.63 7.59
C ASP A 156 -13.13 10.11 8.21
N SER A 157 -12.14 10.36 7.38
CA SER A 157 -10.76 10.61 7.80
C SER A 157 -10.32 12.06 7.61
N ALA A 158 -11.02 12.81 6.79
CA ALA A 158 -10.73 14.23 6.60
C ALA A 158 -11.30 15.08 7.75
N PRO A 159 -10.78 16.27 8.00
CA PRO A 159 -11.43 17.22 8.90
C PRO A 159 -12.88 17.45 8.52
N GLY A 160 -13.80 17.33 9.48
CA GLY A 160 -15.24 17.40 9.24
C GLY A 160 -15.92 16.06 8.96
N GLY A 161 -15.18 14.95 8.95
CA GLY A 161 -15.73 13.60 8.81
C GLY A 161 -15.99 13.16 7.37
N SER A 162 -15.40 13.84 6.38
CA SER A 162 -15.56 13.50 4.96
C SER A 162 -14.52 12.47 4.50
N ASP A 163 -14.80 11.83 3.34
CA ASP A 163 -13.90 10.84 2.75
C ASP A 163 -12.82 11.49 1.89
N VAL A 164 -11.63 10.90 1.90
CA VAL A 164 -10.52 11.28 1.01
C VAL A 164 -10.21 10.09 0.10
N LYS A 165 -10.15 10.35 -1.21
CA LYS A 165 -9.78 9.34 -2.20
C LYS A 165 -8.44 9.69 -2.83
N THR A 166 -7.58 8.70 -3.00
CA THR A 166 -6.31 8.84 -3.71
C THR A 166 -6.16 7.73 -4.74
N LYS A 167 -5.72 8.09 -5.93
CA LYS A 167 -5.44 7.17 -7.03
C LYS A 167 -4.11 7.54 -7.66
N GLY A 168 -3.40 6.56 -8.14
CA GLY A 168 -2.15 6.83 -8.84
C GLY A 168 -1.34 5.60 -9.17
N VAL A 169 -0.09 5.84 -9.53
CA VAL A 169 0.87 4.81 -9.94
C VAL A 169 1.99 4.76 -8.92
N ASN A 170 2.36 3.55 -8.52
CA ASN A 170 3.55 3.30 -7.71
C ASN A 170 4.65 2.75 -8.59
N MET A 171 5.86 3.28 -8.44
CA MET A 171 7.07 2.76 -9.07
C MET A 171 8.11 2.55 -7.98
N GLY A 172 8.70 1.36 -7.93
CA GLY A 172 9.67 1.09 -6.89
C GLY A 172 10.43 -0.21 -7.09
N ILE A 173 11.20 -0.54 -6.09
CA ILE A 173 11.99 -1.76 -6.05
C ILE A 173 11.72 -2.52 -4.76
N THR A 174 11.86 -3.84 -4.84
CA THR A 174 11.86 -4.73 -3.67
C THR A 174 13.22 -5.41 -3.60
N VAL A 175 13.85 -5.32 -2.44
CA VAL A 175 15.11 -6.03 -2.15
C VAL A 175 14.80 -7.15 -1.18
N LYS A 176 15.21 -8.36 -1.52
CA LYS A 176 15.00 -9.56 -0.71
C LYS A 176 16.28 -10.03 -0.04
N PHE A 177 16.15 -10.46 1.20
CA PHE A 177 17.27 -10.97 2.00
C PHE A 177 17.04 -12.40 2.47
#